data_91fda893ecb71b17bf9ff6555e573eff
#
_entry.id   91fda893ecb71b17bf9ff6555e573eff
#
_cell.length_a   1.000
_cell.length_b   1.000
_cell.length_c   1.000
_cell.angle_alpha   90.00
_cell.angle_beta   90.00
_cell.angle_gamma   90.00
#
_symmetry.space_group_name_H-M   'P 1'
#
loop_
_entity.id
_entity.type
_entity.pdbx_description
1 polymer ?
#
loop_
_entity_poly.entity_id
_entity_poly.type
_entity_poly.pdbx_seq_one_letter_code
_entity_poly.pdbx_strand_id
1 'polypeptide(L)'
;PTTRPAPTIRPVPGERAFMHTPVMVREILALLAIRPDGTYVDGTVGGGGHARAILERLGPRGFLLALDRDTNAIAMAREALAAWSAQCCFEQGNFADLKPLAERHGLQAVDGVLLDLGMSSLQVDQAERGFSFMQDGPLDMRMDLKQATTAAHLVASLGEEALAEII
;
A
#
# COMPACT_ATOMS: atom_id res chain seq x y z
N PRO A 1 11.19 36.17 -14.07
CA PRO A 1 11.30 34.82 -13.56
C PRO A 1 10.35 33.92 -14.35
N THR A 2 10.92 33.20 -15.31
CA THR A 2 10.19 32.27 -16.17
C THR A 2 10.09 30.95 -15.43
N THR A 3 8.88 30.60 -14.99
CA THR A 3 8.52 29.28 -14.41
C THR A 3 8.61 28.22 -15.51
N ARG A 4 9.54 27.28 -15.34
CA ARG A 4 9.71 26.11 -16.20
C ARG A 4 8.50 25.19 -15.99
N PRO A 5 7.80 24.76 -17.04
CA PRO A 5 6.68 23.82 -16.88
C PRO A 5 7.17 22.45 -16.36
N ALA A 6 6.36 21.83 -15.50
CA ALA A 6 6.64 20.51 -14.95
C ALA A 6 6.75 19.45 -16.05
N PRO A 7 7.62 18.43 -15.91
CA PRO A 7 7.76 17.38 -16.90
C PRO A 7 6.46 16.57 -16.99
N THR A 8 5.91 16.50 -18.21
CA THR A 8 4.76 15.66 -18.54
C THR A 8 5.24 14.22 -18.67
N ILE A 9 4.81 13.37 -17.77
CA ILE A 9 5.05 11.91 -17.84
C ILE A 9 4.22 11.37 -19.01
N ARG A 10 4.86 10.87 -20.06
CA ARG A 10 4.20 10.18 -21.16
C ARG A 10 4.00 8.70 -20.77
N PRO A 11 2.80 8.14 -20.90
CA PRO A 11 2.60 6.71 -20.67
C PRO A 11 3.34 5.88 -21.73
N VAL A 12 3.98 4.80 -21.31
CA VAL A 12 4.64 3.82 -22.18
C VAL A 12 3.58 2.93 -22.83
N PRO A 13 3.59 2.69 -24.16
CA PRO A 13 2.60 1.84 -24.82
C PRO A 13 2.74 0.37 -24.37
N GLY A 14 1.69 -0.20 -23.77
CA GLY A 14 1.61 -1.61 -23.34
C GLY A 14 1.06 -1.82 -21.94
N GLU A 15 1.03 -0.81 -21.09
CA GLU A 15 0.49 -0.92 -19.73
C GLU A 15 -1.04 -0.74 -19.72
N ARG A 16 -1.76 -1.86 -19.73
CA ARG A 16 -3.09 -1.89 -19.10
C ARG A 16 -2.87 -2.00 -17.59
N ALA A 17 -2.34 -0.95 -17.02
CA ALA A 17 -2.31 -0.80 -15.58
C ALA A 17 -3.63 -0.13 -15.17
N PHE A 18 -4.33 -0.72 -14.21
CA PHE A 18 -5.25 0.00 -13.35
C PHE A 18 -4.41 1.03 -12.58
N MET A 19 -4.14 2.16 -13.24
CA MET A 19 -3.34 3.24 -12.63
C MET A 19 -4.25 4.10 -11.78
N HIS A 20 -4.52 3.63 -10.58
CA HIS A 20 -4.95 4.54 -9.52
C HIS A 20 -3.79 5.52 -9.28
N THR A 21 -4.04 6.80 -9.53
CA THR A 21 -3.05 7.83 -9.20
C THR A 21 -3.01 7.96 -7.68
N PRO A 22 -1.88 7.67 -7.03
CA PRO A 22 -1.81 7.77 -5.58
C PRO A 22 -2.03 9.21 -5.13
N VAL A 23 -2.72 9.37 -4.00
CA VAL A 23 -3.07 10.70 -3.47
C VAL A 23 -1.85 11.38 -2.84
N MET A 24 -1.76 12.71 -2.94
CA MET A 24 -0.79 13.55 -2.22
C MET A 24 0.69 13.13 -2.38
N VAL A 25 1.08 12.54 -3.51
CA VAL A 25 2.45 12.03 -3.73
C VAL A 25 3.51 13.10 -3.47
N ARG A 26 3.28 14.34 -3.91
CA ARG A 26 4.24 15.43 -3.77
C ARG A 26 4.45 15.81 -2.31
N GLU A 27 3.35 15.89 -1.56
CA GLU A 27 3.32 16.24 -0.15
C GLU A 27 3.98 15.14 0.70
N ILE A 28 3.65 13.88 0.43
CA ILE A 28 4.23 12.71 1.09
C ILE A 28 5.74 12.67 0.88
N LEU A 29 6.21 12.84 -0.35
CA LEU A 29 7.64 12.82 -0.64
C LEU A 29 8.39 14.00 -0.02
N ALA A 30 7.75 15.17 0.07
CA ALA A 30 8.32 16.33 0.75
C ALA A 30 8.44 16.10 2.27
N LEU A 31 7.41 15.49 2.89
CA LEU A 31 7.41 15.19 4.33
C LEU A 31 8.37 14.05 4.69
N LEU A 32 8.46 13.01 3.86
CA LEU A 32 9.41 11.92 4.05
C LEU A 32 10.86 12.37 3.85
N ALA A 33 11.10 13.50 3.19
CA ALA A 33 12.44 14.07 2.94
C ALA A 33 13.42 13.00 2.41
N ILE A 34 13.04 12.31 1.32
CA ILE A 34 13.74 11.12 0.82
C ILE A 34 15.22 11.40 0.60
N ARG A 35 16.08 10.63 1.27
CA ARG A 35 17.53 10.62 1.09
C ARG A 35 17.93 9.51 0.11
N PRO A 36 18.87 9.73 -0.80
CA PRO A 36 19.26 8.71 -1.79
C PRO A 36 19.68 7.36 -1.20
N ASP A 37 20.34 7.37 -0.04
CA ASP A 37 20.84 6.16 0.63
C ASP A 37 19.98 5.78 1.84
N GLY A 38 18.76 6.33 1.93
CA GLY A 38 17.85 6.11 3.05
C GLY A 38 17.11 4.78 2.97
N THR A 39 16.60 4.35 4.12
CA THR A 39 15.75 3.16 4.26
C THR A 39 14.35 3.60 4.66
N TYR A 40 13.37 3.17 3.89
CA TYR A 40 11.96 3.55 4.08
C TYR A 40 11.07 2.33 4.17
N VAL A 41 9.91 2.52 4.79
CA VAL A 41 8.85 1.51 4.85
C VAL A 41 7.57 2.12 4.28
N ASP A 42 6.95 1.42 3.34
CA ASP A 42 5.56 1.64 2.94
C ASP A 42 4.73 0.52 3.56
N GLY A 43 3.96 0.83 4.61
CA GLY A 43 3.18 -0.15 5.36
C GLY A 43 1.82 -0.48 4.74
N THR A 44 1.51 0.14 3.59
CA THR A 44 0.23 0.04 2.87
C THR A 44 0.48 0.13 1.36
N VAL A 45 1.33 -0.78 0.84
CA VAL A 45 1.87 -0.63 -0.53
C VAL A 45 0.79 -0.64 -1.61
N GLY A 46 -0.32 -1.33 -1.40
CA GLY A 46 -1.40 -1.41 -2.39
C GLY A 46 -0.89 -1.82 -3.77
N GLY A 47 -1.22 -1.04 -4.81
CA GLY A 47 -0.71 -1.24 -6.18
C GLY A 47 0.71 -0.71 -6.43
N GLY A 48 1.41 -0.21 -5.42
CA GLY A 48 2.81 0.23 -5.52
C GLY A 48 3.01 1.68 -5.95
N GLY A 49 1.97 2.50 -6.00
CA GLY A 49 2.07 3.87 -6.53
C GLY A 49 2.97 4.79 -5.70
N HIS A 50 2.79 4.85 -4.39
CA HIS A 50 3.66 5.60 -3.48
C HIS A 50 5.05 4.98 -3.39
N ALA A 51 5.12 3.65 -3.27
CA ALA A 51 6.38 2.90 -3.25
C ALA A 51 7.25 3.21 -4.48
N ARG A 52 6.65 3.27 -5.67
CA ARG A 52 7.33 3.68 -6.91
C ARG A 52 7.90 5.09 -6.79
N ALA A 53 7.10 6.04 -6.31
CA ALA A 53 7.53 7.43 -6.19
C ALA A 53 8.68 7.61 -5.18
N ILE A 54 8.75 6.77 -4.14
CA ILE A 54 9.88 6.69 -3.20
C ILE A 54 11.10 6.12 -3.92
N LEU A 55 10.96 4.94 -4.57
CA LEU A 55 12.04 4.23 -5.25
C LEU A 55 12.70 5.07 -6.37
N GLU A 56 11.91 5.86 -7.11
CA GLU A 56 12.43 6.79 -8.13
C GLU A 56 13.35 7.89 -7.56
N ARG A 57 13.34 8.11 -6.25
CA ARG A 57 14.20 9.08 -5.54
C ARG A 57 15.37 8.45 -4.79
N LEU A 58 15.29 7.14 -4.57
CA LEU A 58 16.39 6.39 -3.94
C LEU A 58 17.55 6.22 -4.92
N GLY A 59 18.76 6.32 -4.39
CA GLY A 59 19.98 5.95 -5.08
C GLY A 59 20.26 4.45 -4.95
N PRO A 60 21.37 3.95 -5.51
CA PRO A 60 21.67 2.52 -5.56
C PRO A 60 21.79 1.82 -4.19
N ARG A 61 22.00 2.57 -3.11
CA ARG A 61 22.11 2.06 -1.73
C ARG A 61 20.84 2.25 -0.91
N GLY A 62 19.86 2.98 -1.45
CA GLY A 62 18.58 3.16 -0.80
C GLY A 62 17.74 1.88 -0.81
N PHE A 63 16.88 1.73 0.18
CA PHE A 63 16.07 0.52 0.36
C PHE A 63 14.63 0.85 0.77
N LEU A 64 13.69 0.08 0.26
CA LEU A 64 12.28 0.14 0.60
C LEU A 64 11.78 -1.23 1.07
N LEU A 65 11.18 -1.28 2.25
CA LEU A 65 10.36 -2.40 2.69
C LEU A 65 8.89 -2.05 2.41
N ALA A 66 8.25 -2.83 1.56
CA ALA A 66 6.86 -2.66 1.14
C ALA A 66 5.97 -3.71 1.80
N LEU A 67 5.02 -3.28 2.60
CA LEU A 67 4.09 -4.13 3.34
C LEU A 67 2.66 -3.95 2.85
N ASP A 68 1.88 -5.02 2.90
CA ASP A 68 0.42 -4.95 2.84
C ASP A 68 -0.19 -6.18 3.53
N ARG A 69 -1.40 -6.03 4.05
CA ARG A 69 -2.18 -7.16 4.59
C ARG A 69 -2.77 -8.02 3.48
N ASP A 70 -3.04 -7.42 2.33
CA ASP A 70 -3.66 -8.06 1.17
C ASP A 70 -2.59 -8.72 0.28
N THR A 71 -2.66 -10.04 0.14
CA THR A 71 -1.75 -10.78 -0.75
C THR A 71 -1.86 -10.36 -2.21
N ASN A 72 -3.06 -9.93 -2.65
CA ASN A 72 -3.25 -9.45 -4.02
C ASN A 72 -2.52 -8.12 -4.24
N ALA A 73 -2.57 -7.22 -3.26
CA ALA A 73 -1.80 -5.98 -3.29
C ALA A 73 -0.28 -6.25 -3.39
N ILE A 74 0.24 -7.16 -2.57
CA ILE A 74 1.65 -7.57 -2.64
C ILE A 74 2.03 -8.13 -4.01
N ALA A 75 1.17 -8.97 -4.60
CA ALA A 75 1.44 -9.54 -5.94
C ALA A 75 1.50 -8.45 -7.01
N MET A 76 0.54 -7.52 -7.00
CA MET A 76 0.50 -6.38 -7.93
C MET A 76 1.70 -5.45 -7.75
N ALA A 77 2.04 -5.11 -6.50
CA ALA A 77 3.18 -4.25 -6.21
C ALA A 77 4.50 -4.88 -6.69
N ARG A 78 4.69 -6.20 -6.50
CA ARG A 78 5.87 -6.92 -7.01
C ARG A 78 6.00 -6.80 -8.53
N GLU A 79 4.91 -6.93 -9.26
CA GLU A 79 4.89 -6.78 -10.71
C GLU A 79 5.19 -5.34 -11.12
N ALA A 80 4.48 -4.38 -10.53
CA ALA A 80 4.62 -2.96 -10.83
C ALA A 80 6.03 -2.40 -10.53
N LEU A 81 6.70 -2.97 -9.53
CA LEU A 81 7.99 -2.51 -9.03
C LEU A 81 9.15 -3.46 -9.39
N ALA A 82 8.96 -4.36 -10.35
CA ALA A 82 9.96 -5.36 -10.75
C ALA A 82 11.33 -4.74 -11.13
N ALA A 83 11.33 -3.54 -11.70
CA ALA A 83 12.54 -2.80 -12.05
C ALA A 83 13.42 -2.45 -10.83
N TRP A 84 12.85 -2.40 -9.63
CA TRP A 84 13.54 -2.08 -8.36
C TRP A 84 13.71 -3.30 -7.44
N SER A 85 13.65 -4.53 -7.99
CA SER A 85 13.72 -5.76 -7.20
C SER A 85 14.98 -5.90 -6.33
N ALA A 86 16.06 -5.22 -6.65
CA ALA A 86 17.29 -5.19 -5.85
C ALA A 86 17.21 -4.21 -4.64
N GLN A 87 16.25 -3.28 -4.65
CA GLN A 87 16.12 -2.20 -3.66
C GLN A 87 14.80 -2.27 -2.90
N CYS A 88 13.90 -3.19 -3.26
CA CYS A 88 12.58 -3.32 -2.67
C CYS A 88 12.30 -4.74 -2.22
N CYS A 89 12.01 -4.92 -0.93
CA CYS A 89 11.47 -6.15 -0.40
C CYS A 89 9.97 -6.02 -0.14
N PHE A 90 9.26 -7.13 -0.32
CA PHE A 90 7.81 -7.19 -0.12
C PHE A 90 7.48 -8.23 0.95
N GLU A 91 6.69 -7.83 1.91
CA GLU A 91 6.27 -8.68 3.02
C GLU A 91 4.75 -8.57 3.20
N GLN A 92 4.05 -9.72 3.31
CA GLN A 92 2.66 -9.71 3.72
C GLN A 92 2.58 -9.57 5.23
N GLY A 93 1.89 -8.55 5.71
CA GLY A 93 1.72 -8.36 7.14
C GLY A 93 0.88 -7.14 7.50
N ASN A 94 0.54 -7.05 8.76
CA ASN A 94 -0.12 -5.89 9.33
C ASN A 94 0.93 -4.85 9.75
N PHE A 95 0.76 -3.60 9.40
CA PHE A 95 1.64 -2.51 9.86
C PHE A 95 1.66 -2.37 11.39
N ALA A 96 0.67 -2.91 12.12
CA ALA A 96 0.73 -3.02 13.58
C ALA A 96 1.95 -3.84 14.05
N ASP A 97 2.42 -4.78 13.22
CA ASP A 97 3.60 -5.63 13.46
C ASP A 97 4.84 -5.11 12.71
N LEU A 98 4.85 -3.83 12.33
CA LEU A 98 5.90 -3.23 11.49
C LEU A 98 7.30 -3.46 12.07
N LYS A 99 7.48 -3.31 13.39
CA LYS A 99 8.79 -3.48 14.04
C LYS A 99 9.34 -4.89 13.86
N PRO A 100 8.66 -5.98 14.30
CA PRO A 100 9.17 -7.33 14.08
C PRO A 100 9.29 -7.70 12.60
N LEU A 101 8.45 -7.14 11.72
CA LEU A 101 8.56 -7.33 10.28
C LEU A 101 9.85 -6.71 9.74
N ALA A 102 10.15 -5.46 10.10
CA ALA A 102 11.37 -4.77 9.70
C ALA A 102 12.63 -5.47 10.24
N GLU A 103 12.61 -5.91 11.50
CA GLU A 103 13.73 -6.65 12.12
C GLU A 103 14.04 -7.95 11.39
N ARG A 104 13.05 -8.68 10.86
CA ARG A 104 13.28 -9.88 10.02
C ARG A 104 14.06 -9.59 8.74
N HIS A 105 13.97 -8.36 8.22
CA HIS A 105 14.75 -7.88 7.08
C HIS A 105 16.06 -7.20 7.48
N GLY A 106 16.47 -7.33 8.77
CA GLY A 106 17.72 -6.74 9.29
C GLY A 106 17.65 -5.22 9.50
N LEU A 107 16.46 -4.62 9.45
CA LEU A 107 16.28 -3.18 9.60
C LEU A 107 16.12 -2.82 11.09
N GLN A 108 17.17 -2.24 11.68
CA GLN A 108 17.17 -1.78 13.07
C GLN A 108 16.60 -0.36 13.21
N ALA A 109 16.71 0.44 12.15
CA ALA A 109 16.18 1.79 12.06
C ALA A 109 15.79 2.09 10.61
N VAL A 110 14.81 2.96 10.44
CA VAL A 110 14.36 3.45 9.13
C VAL A 110 14.28 4.98 9.13
N ASP A 111 14.48 5.58 7.97
CA ASP A 111 14.46 7.04 7.80
C ASP A 111 13.04 7.61 7.70
N GLY A 112 12.09 6.78 7.30
CA GLY A 112 10.69 7.17 7.24
C GLY A 112 9.76 5.98 7.05
N VAL A 113 8.51 6.18 7.49
CA VAL A 113 7.42 5.23 7.35
C VAL A 113 6.25 5.94 6.69
N LEU A 114 5.67 5.32 5.68
CA LEU A 114 4.43 5.74 5.04
C LEU A 114 3.31 4.79 5.43
N LEU A 115 2.18 5.35 5.84
CA LEU A 115 0.92 4.65 6.04
C LEU A 115 -0.19 5.43 5.32
N ASP A 116 -0.70 4.89 4.22
CA ASP A 116 -1.89 5.40 3.51
C ASP A 116 -3.10 4.58 3.98
N LEU A 117 -3.72 5.05 5.07
CA LEU A 117 -4.74 4.28 5.77
C LEU A 117 -6.09 4.35 5.04
N GLY A 118 -6.73 3.20 4.92
CA GLY A 118 -8.02 3.05 4.27
C GLY A 118 -8.10 1.77 3.45
N MET A 119 -9.08 1.69 2.57
CA MET A 119 -9.25 0.60 1.61
C MET A 119 -8.69 1.01 0.24
N SER A 120 -8.12 0.06 -0.47
CA SER A 120 -7.58 0.29 -1.81
C SER A 120 -8.71 0.29 -2.85
N SER A 121 -8.49 0.97 -3.98
CA SER A 121 -9.41 0.91 -5.13
C SER A 121 -9.63 -0.52 -5.61
N LEU A 122 -8.59 -1.36 -5.57
CA LEU A 122 -8.69 -2.77 -5.91
C LEU A 122 -9.73 -3.51 -5.05
N GLN A 123 -9.78 -3.21 -3.75
CA GLN A 123 -10.76 -3.81 -2.84
C GLN A 123 -12.18 -3.31 -3.10
N VAL A 124 -12.34 -2.03 -3.46
CA VAL A 124 -13.65 -1.43 -3.78
C VAL A 124 -14.17 -1.91 -5.14
N ASP A 125 -13.29 -2.08 -6.13
CA ASP A 125 -13.67 -2.45 -7.50
C ASP A 125 -14.03 -3.94 -7.62
N GLN A 126 -13.60 -4.77 -6.69
CA GLN A 126 -13.91 -6.21 -6.64
C GLN A 126 -15.14 -6.48 -5.78
N ALA A 127 -16.29 -6.71 -6.40
CA ALA A 127 -17.58 -6.94 -5.70
C ALA A 127 -17.49 -8.07 -4.67
N GLU A 128 -16.75 -9.14 -4.98
CA GLU A 128 -16.53 -10.30 -4.12
C GLU A 128 -15.77 -10.00 -2.82
N ARG A 129 -15.11 -8.82 -2.74
CA ARG A 129 -14.40 -8.37 -1.53
C ARG A 129 -15.35 -7.74 -0.50
N GLY A 130 -16.54 -7.31 -0.92
CA GLY A 130 -17.57 -6.75 -0.05
C GLY A 130 -17.30 -5.34 0.48
N PHE A 131 -16.40 -4.56 -0.14
CA PHE A 131 -16.10 -3.18 0.24
C PHE A 131 -16.95 -2.15 -0.53
N SER A 132 -17.57 -2.56 -1.64
CA SER A 132 -18.38 -1.66 -2.48
C SER A 132 -19.81 -1.57 -1.97
N PHE A 133 -20.35 -0.37 -1.89
CA PHE A 133 -21.80 -0.15 -1.73
C PHE A 133 -22.48 0.19 -3.07
N MET A 134 -21.73 0.17 -4.18
CA MET A 134 -22.26 0.37 -5.53
C MET A 134 -22.51 -0.95 -6.28
N GLN A 135 -21.96 -2.06 -5.76
CA GLN A 135 -22.05 -3.40 -6.36
C GLN A 135 -22.50 -4.41 -5.31
N ASP A 136 -23.38 -5.31 -5.68
CA ASP A 136 -23.78 -6.42 -4.83
C ASP A 136 -22.64 -7.41 -4.66
N GLY A 137 -22.40 -7.85 -3.42
CA GLY A 137 -21.36 -8.79 -3.07
C GLY A 137 -21.56 -9.37 -1.68
N PRO A 138 -20.75 -10.38 -1.28
CA PRO A 138 -20.79 -10.94 0.07
C PRO A 138 -20.35 -9.88 1.09
N LEU A 139 -20.92 -9.89 2.28
CA LEU A 139 -20.47 -9.05 3.40
C LEU A 139 -19.19 -9.65 4.01
N ASP A 140 -18.09 -9.59 3.25
CA ASP A 140 -16.79 -10.14 3.63
C ASP A 140 -15.92 -9.09 4.34
N MET A 141 -15.47 -8.08 3.64
CA MET A 141 -14.66 -6.95 4.08
C MET A 141 -13.30 -7.32 4.74
N ARG A 142 -12.80 -8.53 4.51
CA ARG A 142 -11.46 -8.90 4.97
C ARG A 142 -10.41 -8.30 4.06
N MET A 143 -9.49 -7.54 4.59
CA MET A 143 -8.29 -7.11 3.84
C MET A 143 -7.34 -8.28 3.64
N ASP A 144 -7.10 -9.07 4.68
CA ASP A 144 -6.36 -10.33 4.62
C ASP A 144 -7.35 -11.51 4.51
N LEU A 145 -7.41 -12.14 3.34
CA LEU A 145 -8.32 -13.27 3.08
C LEU A 145 -8.00 -14.52 3.89
N LYS A 146 -6.84 -14.60 4.55
CA LYS A 146 -6.49 -15.69 5.47
C LYS A 146 -7.18 -15.57 6.83
N GLN A 147 -7.70 -14.39 7.17
CA GLN A 147 -8.49 -14.23 8.40
C GLN A 147 -9.78 -15.03 8.32
N ALA A 148 -10.16 -15.65 9.43
CA ALA A 148 -11.41 -16.43 9.48
C ALA A 148 -12.67 -15.57 9.61
N THR A 149 -12.53 -14.37 10.24
CA THR A 149 -13.67 -13.50 10.59
C THR A 149 -13.99 -12.53 9.49
N THR A 150 -15.21 -12.63 8.93
CA THR A 150 -15.77 -11.67 7.95
C THR A 150 -16.65 -10.64 8.66
N ALA A 151 -17.01 -9.57 7.97
CA ALA A 151 -17.99 -8.61 8.46
C ALA A 151 -19.35 -9.27 8.75
N ALA A 152 -19.78 -10.25 7.94
CA ALA A 152 -20.97 -11.03 8.18
C ALA A 152 -20.92 -11.79 9.53
N HIS A 153 -19.75 -12.35 9.87
CA HIS A 153 -19.56 -13.00 11.18
C HIS A 153 -19.71 -12.02 12.34
N LEU A 154 -19.14 -10.82 12.21
CA LEU A 154 -19.22 -9.79 13.25
C LEU A 154 -20.66 -9.35 13.45
N VAL A 155 -21.40 -9.06 12.38
CA VAL A 155 -22.80 -8.67 12.43
C VAL A 155 -23.68 -9.77 13.03
N ALA A 156 -23.39 -11.05 12.76
CA ALA A 156 -24.18 -12.16 13.26
C ALA A 156 -23.86 -12.54 14.73
N SER A 157 -22.69 -12.19 15.24
CA SER A 157 -22.20 -12.68 16.55
C SER A 157 -22.11 -11.60 17.62
N LEU A 158 -21.98 -10.33 17.26
CA LEU A 158 -21.85 -9.23 18.20
C LEU A 158 -23.22 -8.65 18.55
N GLY A 159 -23.37 -8.22 19.82
CA GLY A 159 -24.51 -7.43 20.26
C GLY A 159 -24.42 -5.97 19.76
N GLU A 160 -25.52 -5.24 19.84
CA GLU A 160 -25.67 -3.87 19.35
C GLU A 160 -24.57 -2.94 19.88
N GLU A 161 -24.29 -2.97 21.20
CA GLU A 161 -23.27 -2.12 21.82
C GLU A 161 -21.87 -2.36 21.24
N ALA A 162 -21.47 -3.64 21.10
CA ALA A 162 -20.18 -4.02 20.56
C ALA A 162 -20.04 -3.68 19.05
N LEU A 163 -21.14 -3.77 18.29
CA LEU A 163 -21.16 -3.32 16.89
C LEU A 163 -21.00 -1.80 16.80
N ALA A 164 -21.67 -1.05 17.66
CA ALA A 164 -21.59 0.42 17.69
C ALA A 164 -20.16 0.92 18.03
N GLU A 165 -19.37 0.14 18.77
CA GLU A 165 -17.98 0.50 19.09
C GLU A 165 -17.00 0.33 17.92
N ILE A 166 -17.32 -0.51 16.93
CA ILE A 166 -16.43 -0.81 15.80
C ILE A 166 -16.84 -0.12 14.49
N ILE A 167 -18.01 0.52 14.45
CA ILE A 167 -18.51 1.33 13.33
C ILE A 167 -18.23 2.80 13.59
#